data_14d94367459a1fa5785edc96c6f15a26
#
_entry.id   14d94367459a1fa5785edc96c6f15a26
#
_cell.length_a   1.000
_cell.length_b   1.000
_cell.length_c   1.000
_cell.angle_alpha   90.00
_cell.angle_beta   90.00
_cell.angle_gamma   90.00
#
_symmetry.space_group_name_H-M   'P 1'
#
loop_
_entity.id
_entity.type
_entity.pdbx_description
1 polymer ?
#
loop_
_entity_poly.entity_id
_entity_poly.type
_entity_poly.pdbx_seq_one_letter_code
_entity_poly.pdbx_strand_id
1 'polypeptide(L)'
;MKHLFRGLLLVAVILCCNFQQAFAQQMPPIPIDKNVRIGKLDNGLTYYIRKNNLPANRADFYIAQKVGSIQEEENQRGLAHFLEHMCFNGTTHFPGDALKQYLERIGVKFGENLNAYTAIDETVYNISNVPVKTPGAVDSCLLILHDWSNDLTLDPKEIDKERGVINEEWRTRMSAMMRMQE
;
A
#
# COMPACT_ATOMS: atom_id res chain seq x y z
N MET A 1 35.42 18.39 -52.10
CA MET A 1 34.25 17.50 -52.27
C MET A 1 34.14 16.44 -51.18
N LYS A 2 35.17 15.66 -50.83
CA LYS A 2 35.06 14.59 -49.80
C LYS A 2 34.69 15.08 -48.38
N HIS A 3 35.11 16.26 -47.97
CA HIS A 3 34.76 16.81 -46.66
C HIS A 3 33.32 17.34 -46.58
N LEU A 4 32.82 17.89 -47.67
CA LEU A 4 31.43 18.36 -47.79
C LEU A 4 30.43 17.17 -47.70
N PHE A 5 30.78 16.07 -48.36
CA PHE A 5 29.96 14.85 -48.37
C PHE A 5 29.89 14.18 -46.97
N ARG A 6 31.06 14.18 -46.24
CA ARG A 6 31.10 13.67 -44.86
C ARG A 6 30.27 14.52 -43.90
N GLY A 7 30.31 15.85 -44.07
CA GLY A 7 29.48 16.75 -43.25
C GLY A 7 27.97 16.55 -43.49
N LEU A 8 27.57 16.38 -44.76
CA LEU A 8 26.15 16.12 -45.10
C LEU A 8 25.64 14.77 -44.55
N LEU A 9 26.51 13.74 -44.60
CA LEU A 9 26.16 12.41 -44.05
C LEU A 9 25.99 12.45 -42.52
N LEU A 10 26.85 13.20 -41.81
CA LEU A 10 26.74 13.36 -40.35
C LEU A 10 25.46 14.10 -39.96
N VAL A 11 25.10 15.15 -40.67
CA VAL A 11 23.85 15.90 -40.43
C VAL A 11 22.63 15.04 -40.72
N ALA A 12 22.64 14.21 -41.76
CA ALA A 12 21.55 13.28 -42.08
C ALA A 12 21.37 12.21 -40.99
N VAL A 13 22.47 11.66 -40.45
CA VAL A 13 22.41 10.68 -39.35
C VAL A 13 21.85 11.33 -38.06
N ILE A 14 22.29 12.54 -37.74
CA ILE A 14 21.78 13.28 -36.57
C ILE A 14 20.29 13.58 -36.72
N LEU A 15 19.84 13.98 -37.92
CA LEU A 15 18.40 14.20 -38.21
C LEU A 15 17.58 12.90 -38.10
N CYS A 16 18.10 11.78 -38.62
CA CYS A 16 17.44 10.48 -38.48
C CYS A 16 17.34 10.01 -37.03
N CYS A 17 18.36 10.21 -36.21
CA CYS A 17 18.32 9.86 -34.77
C CYS A 17 17.32 10.70 -33.98
N ASN A 18 17.13 11.97 -34.32
CA ASN A 18 16.12 12.82 -33.68
C ASN A 18 14.71 12.50 -34.13
N PHE A 19 14.51 12.01 -35.37
CA PHE A 19 13.18 11.58 -35.84
C PHE A 19 12.66 10.32 -35.14
N GLN A 20 13.53 9.44 -34.68
CA GLN A 20 13.13 8.23 -33.95
C GLN A 20 12.65 8.54 -32.52
N GLN A 21 13.08 9.63 -31.89
CA GLN A 21 12.61 10.03 -30.57
C GLN A 21 11.20 10.68 -30.62
N ALA A 22 10.75 11.18 -31.78
CA ALA A 22 9.44 11.79 -31.90
C ALA A 22 8.26 10.80 -31.93
N PHE A 23 8.54 9.50 -32.07
CA PHE A 23 7.54 8.43 -32.03
C PHE A 23 7.63 7.61 -30.71
N ALA A 24 7.99 8.22 -29.60
CA ALA A 24 7.61 7.67 -28.32
C ALA A 24 6.07 7.57 -28.32
N GLN A 25 5.56 6.39 -28.64
CA GLN A 25 4.13 6.12 -28.61
C GLN A 25 3.64 6.50 -27.23
N GLN A 26 2.93 7.62 -27.13
CA GLN A 26 2.13 7.89 -25.95
C GLN A 26 1.12 6.74 -25.88
N MET A 27 1.37 5.81 -24.98
CA MET A 27 0.39 4.77 -24.72
C MET A 27 -0.94 5.46 -24.37
N PRO A 28 -2.03 5.09 -25.02
CA PRO A 28 -3.32 5.67 -24.70
C PRO A 28 -3.58 5.43 -23.20
N PRO A 29 -4.14 6.41 -22.48
CA PRO A 29 -4.46 6.25 -21.08
C PRO A 29 -5.36 5.01 -20.91
N ILE A 30 -5.02 4.17 -19.94
CA ILE A 30 -5.84 3.00 -19.62
C ILE A 30 -7.22 3.51 -19.20
N PRO A 31 -8.32 3.08 -19.86
CA PRO A 31 -9.65 3.55 -19.51
C PRO A 31 -10.01 3.08 -18.08
N ILE A 32 -10.57 3.98 -17.30
CA ILE A 32 -11.10 3.67 -15.97
C ILE A 32 -12.30 2.72 -16.14
N ASP A 33 -12.35 1.64 -15.34
CA ASP A 33 -13.52 0.74 -15.31
C ASP A 33 -14.77 1.55 -14.94
N LYS A 34 -15.78 1.54 -15.82
CA LYS A 34 -17.05 2.26 -15.64
C LYS A 34 -17.85 1.80 -14.40
N ASN A 35 -17.53 0.63 -13.87
CA ASN A 35 -18.17 0.09 -12.67
C ASN A 35 -17.50 0.56 -11.38
N VAL A 36 -16.40 1.30 -11.47
CA VAL A 36 -15.74 1.90 -10.31
C VAL A 36 -16.32 3.29 -10.06
N ARG A 37 -16.86 3.48 -8.86
CA ARG A 37 -17.21 4.80 -8.34
C ARG A 37 -16.00 5.39 -7.64
N ILE A 38 -15.56 6.54 -8.10
CA ILE A 38 -14.43 7.30 -7.55
C ILE A 38 -14.97 8.57 -6.94
N GLY A 39 -14.50 8.92 -5.76
CA GLY A 39 -14.80 10.19 -5.10
C GLY A 39 -13.68 10.65 -4.20
N LYS A 40 -13.84 11.85 -3.65
CA LYS A 40 -12.88 12.47 -2.74
C LYS A 40 -13.63 13.04 -1.54
N LEU A 41 -13.14 12.79 -0.34
CA LEU A 41 -13.66 13.37 0.88
C LEU A 41 -13.08 14.78 1.10
N ASP A 42 -13.70 15.58 1.97
CA ASP A 42 -13.29 16.95 2.26
C ASP A 42 -11.85 17.04 2.82
N ASN A 43 -11.41 16.02 3.54
CA ASN A 43 -10.03 15.88 4.02
C ASN A 43 -9.00 15.50 2.94
N GLY A 44 -9.44 15.31 1.70
CA GLY A 44 -8.57 14.97 0.57
C GLY A 44 -8.40 13.47 0.28
N LEU A 45 -8.92 12.58 1.14
CA LEU A 45 -8.86 11.14 0.91
C LEU A 45 -9.68 10.76 -0.34
N THR A 46 -9.06 10.03 -1.25
CA THR A 46 -9.73 9.51 -2.45
C THR A 46 -10.22 8.10 -2.18
N TYR A 47 -11.47 7.82 -2.52
CA TYR A 47 -12.05 6.50 -2.37
C TYR A 47 -12.46 5.89 -3.70
N TYR A 48 -12.41 4.56 -3.77
CA TYR A 48 -12.80 3.74 -4.90
C TYR A 48 -13.79 2.69 -4.43
N ILE A 49 -14.98 2.63 -5.04
CA ILE A 49 -15.98 1.61 -4.72
C ILE A 49 -16.31 0.87 -5.99
N ARG A 50 -16.14 -0.45 -5.97
CA ARG A 50 -16.48 -1.33 -7.08
C ARG A 50 -17.44 -2.42 -6.60
N LYS A 51 -18.59 -2.52 -7.26
CA LYS A 51 -19.51 -3.64 -7.03
C LYS A 51 -18.93 -4.92 -7.62
N ASN A 52 -18.89 -5.97 -6.79
CA ASN A 52 -18.46 -7.30 -7.18
C ASN A 52 -19.54 -8.33 -6.78
N ASN A 53 -19.68 -9.40 -7.57
CA ASN A 53 -20.65 -10.47 -7.31
C ASN A 53 -19.97 -11.80 -6.93
N LEU A 54 -18.63 -11.86 -6.97
CA LEU A 54 -17.85 -13.05 -6.66
C LEU A 54 -16.68 -12.67 -5.72
N PRO A 55 -16.60 -13.34 -4.56
CA PRO A 55 -17.57 -14.27 -4.01
C PRO A 55 -18.85 -13.56 -3.54
N ALA A 56 -19.99 -14.25 -3.61
CA ALA A 56 -21.29 -13.67 -3.25
C ALA A 56 -21.35 -13.29 -1.76
N ASN A 57 -21.94 -12.12 -1.47
CA ASN A 57 -22.13 -11.60 -0.11
C ASN A 57 -20.83 -11.39 0.67
N ARG A 58 -19.75 -11.05 -0.03
CA ARG A 58 -18.47 -10.71 0.55
C ARG A 58 -18.03 -9.34 0.09
N ALA A 59 -17.24 -8.67 0.94
CA ALA A 59 -16.58 -7.42 0.61
C ALA A 59 -15.11 -7.47 1.03
N ASP A 60 -14.29 -6.73 0.29
CA ASP A 60 -12.90 -6.48 0.61
C ASP A 60 -12.70 -4.99 0.85
N PHE A 61 -11.93 -4.65 1.87
CA PHE A 61 -11.63 -3.29 2.28
C PHE A 61 -10.13 -3.08 2.22
N TYR A 62 -9.73 -1.95 1.67
CA TYR A 62 -8.32 -1.56 1.56
C TYR A 62 -8.15 -0.11 1.98
N ILE A 63 -7.06 0.19 2.67
CA ILE A 63 -6.53 1.53 2.80
C ILE A 63 -5.08 1.52 2.36
N ALA A 64 -4.74 2.40 1.42
CA ALA A 64 -3.38 2.59 0.92
C ALA A 64 -2.90 3.99 1.30
N GLN A 65 -1.79 4.05 2.00
CA GLN A 65 -1.11 5.28 2.39
C GLN A 65 0.15 5.44 1.53
N LYS A 66 0.37 6.62 0.97
CA LYS A 66 1.59 6.94 0.22
C LYS A 66 2.73 7.28 1.19
N VAL A 67 3.03 6.34 2.07
CA VAL A 67 4.09 6.40 3.07
C VAL A 67 4.79 5.05 3.09
N GLY A 68 6.10 5.07 2.92
CA GLY A 68 6.95 3.89 2.97
C GLY A 68 8.38 4.27 3.34
N SER A 69 9.32 3.37 3.16
CA SER A 69 10.71 3.57 3.62
C SER A 69 11.45 4.74 2.93
N ILE A 70 11.02 5.17 1.74
CA ILE A 70 11.66 6.28 1.01
C ILE A 70 11.40 7.65 1.66
N GLN A 71 10.34 7.79 2.45
CA GLN A 71 10.04 9.02 3.17
C GLN A 71 10.75 9.11 4.53
N GLU A 72 11.40 8.04 4.97
CA GLU A 72 12.09 7.98 6.25
C GLU A 72 13.43 8.72 6.20
N GLU A 73 13.70 9.53 7.22
CA GLU A 73 15.04 10.06 7.45
C GLU A 73 15.94 8.99 8.08
N GLU A 74 17.25 9.22 8.11
CA GLU A 74 18.24 8.26 8.62
C GLU A 74 17.94 7.78 10.05
N ASN A 75 17.46 8.69 10.91
CA ASN A 75 17.08 8.39 12.31
C ASN A 75 15.66 7.82 12.46
N GLN A 76 14.94 7.64 11.34
CA GLN A 76 13.56 7.15 11.28
C GLN A 76 13.42 5.80 10.56
N ARG A 77 14.55 5.19 10.17
CA ARG A 77 14.55 3.93 9.42
C ARG A 77 13.76 2.84 10.13
N GLY A 78 12.78 2.28 9.41
CA GLY A 78 11.90 1.22 9.88
C GLY A 78 10.65 1.70 10.59
N LEU A 79 10.42 3.02 10.76
CA LEU A 79 9.21 3.53 11.42
C LEU A 79 7.93 3.28 10.63
N ALA A 80 7.97 3.30 9.29
CA ALA A 80 6.81 2.98 8.47
C ALA A 80 6.34 1.54 8.71
N HIS A 81 7.27 0.58 8.71
CA HIS A 81 7.00 -0.83 9.02
C HIS A 81 6.58 -1.02 10.49
N PHE A 82 7.21 -0.31 11.42
CA PHE A 82 6.83 -0.33 12.82
C PHE A 82 5.39 0.16 13.03
N LEU A 83 5.01 1.24 12.35
CA LEU A 83 3.66 1.77 12.42
C LEU A 83 2.62 0.82 11.81
N GLU A 84 3.01 0.09 10.76
CA GLU A 84 2.18 -0.99 10.20
C GLU A 84 1.81 -2.00 11.27
N HIS A 85 2.77 -2.51 12.06
CA HIS A 85 2.53 -3.43 13.17
C HIS A 85 1.62 -2.83 14.24
N MET A 86 1.86 -1.55 14.60
CA MET A 86 1.06 -0.86 15.61
C MET A 86 -0.41 -0.72 15.24
N CYS A 87 -0.76 -0.72 13.96
CA CYS A 87 -2.16 -0.73 13.49
C CYS A 87 -2.96 -1.95 13.99
N PHE A 88 -2.29 -3.05 14.35
CA PHE A 88 -2.91 -4.26 14.89
C PHE A 88 -2.83 -4.36 16.42
N ASN A 89 -2.21 -3.39 17.08
CA ASN A 89 -1.92 -3.43 18.51
C ASN A 89 -2.73 -2.39 19.33
N GLY A 90 -3.88 -1.98 18.79
CA GLY A 90 -4.85 -1.15 19.46
C GLY A 90 -5.12 0.18 18.77
N THR A 91 -6.41 0.47 18.67
CA THR A 91 -6.94 1.73 18.18
C THR A 91 -7.93 2.30 19.17
N THR A 92 -8.39 3.54 18.94
CA THR A 92 -9.37 4.21 19.84
C THR A 92 -10.64 3.40 20.00
N HIS A 93 -11.18 2.83 18.92
CA HIS A 93 -12.43 2.06 18.97
C HIS A 93 -12.20 0.56 19.18
N PHE A 94 -11.00 0.06 18.96
CA PHE A 94 -10.63 -1.35 19.14
C PHE A 94 -9.34 -1.46 19.97
N PRO A 95 -9.45 -1.30 21.31
CA PRO A 95 -8.26 -1.32 22.18
C PRO A 95 -7.61 -2.70 22.24
N GLY A 96 -6.29 -2.73 22.26
CA GLY A 96 -5.50 -3.97 22.36
C GLY A 96 -5.80 -4.94 21.21
N ASP A 97 -6.19 -6.17 21.55
CA ASP A 97 -6.52 -7.21 20.56
C ASP A 97 -7.98 -7.18 20.08
N ALA A 98 -8.78 -6.21 20.48
CA ALA A 98 -10.22 -6.17 20.19
C ALA A 98 -10.53 -6.18 18.68
N LEU A 99 -9.68 -5.55 17.86
CA LEU A 99 -9.79 -5.55 16.40
C LEU A 99 -9.67 -6.97 15.83
N LYS A 100 -8.61 -7.69 16.19
CA LYS A 100 -8.37 -9.07 15.74
C LYS A 100 -9.49 -9.99 16.20
N GLN A 101 -9.88 -9.92 17.48
CA GLN A 101 -10.95 -10.71 18.05
C GLN A 101 -12.33 -10.44 17.38
N TYR A 102 -12.61 -9.17 17.06
CA TYR A 102 -13.83 -8.82 16.33
C TYR A 102 -13.86 -9.43 14.93
N LEU A 103 -12.77 -9.26 14.18
CA LEU A 103 -12.67 -9.77 12.80
C LEU A 103 -12.73 -11.31 12.77
N GLU A 104 -12.02 -11.99 13.65
CA GLU A 104 -12.08 -13.45 13.78
C GLU A 104 -13.48 -13.95 14.09
N ARG A 105 -14.20 -13.28 14.99
CA ARG A 105 -15.59 -13.63 15.34
C ARG A 105 -16.54 -13.56 14.15
N ILE A 106 -16.31 -12.67 13.19
CA ILE A 106 -17.11 -12.58 11.95
C ILE A 106 -16.54 -13.43 10.81
N GLY A 107 -15.49 -14.23 11.07
CA GLY A 107 -14.91 -15.18 10.14
C GLY A 107 -13.79 -14.63 9.25
N VAL A 108 -13.22 -13.47 9.59
CA VAL A 108 -12.04 -12.90 8.96
C VAL A 108 -10.80 -13.33 9.76
N LYS A 109 -9.90 -14.10 9.15
CA LYS A 109 -8.72 -14.67 9.83
C LYS A 109 -7.48 -13.81 9.62
N PHE A 110 -6.72 -13.61 10.70
CA PHE A 110 -5.42 -12.96 10.63
C PHE A 110 -4.43 -13.79 9.79
N GLY A 111 -3.64 -13.11 8.94
CA GLY A 111 -2.68 -13.75 8.03
C GLY A 111 -3.29 -14.35 6.75
N GLU A 112 -4.60 -14.65 6.74
CA GLU A 112 -5.32 -15.14 5.55
C GLU A 112 -6.15 -14.01 4.90
N ASN A 113 -6.96 -13.32 5.68
CA ASN A 113 -7.90 -12.30 5.20
C ASN A 113 -7.60 -10.90 5.74
N LEU A 114 -6.89 -10.79 6.86
CA LEU A 114 -6.44 -9.57 7.48
C LEU A 114 -4.92 -9.49 7.34
N ASN A 115 -4.43 -8.55 6.55
CA ASN A 115 -3.01 -8.39 6.25
C ASN A 115 -2.64 -6.92 6.07
N ALA A 116 -1.33 -6.66 6.11
CA ALA A 116 -0.73 -5.41 5.68
C ALA A 116 0.63 -5.66 5.05
N TYR A 117 1.17 -4.66 4.37
CA TYR A 117 2.55 -4.61 3.94
C TYR A 117 3.06 -3.18 3.85
N THR A 118 4.33 -2.99 4.13
CA THR A 118 5.07 -1.75 3.91
C THR A 118 6.08 -1.95 2.79
N ALA A 119 6.00 -1.08 1.77
CA ALA A 119 6.91 -1.04 0.64
C ALA A 119 7.80 0.23 0.69
N ILE A 120 8.48 0.51 -0.42
CA ILE A 120 9.38 1.68 -0.52
C ILE A 120 8.58 2.99 -0.46
N ASP A 121 7.42 3.06 -1.10
CA ASP A 121 6.63 4.28 -1.32
C ASP A 121 5.18 4.19 -0.84
N GLU A 122 4.77 3.04 -0.32
CA GLU A 122 3.40 2.85 0.18
C GLU A 122 3.33 1.87 1.34
N THR A 123 2.29 2.01 2.16
CA THR A 123 1.84 1.03 3.14
C THR A 123 0.37 0.73 2.88
N VAL A 124 0.04 -0.56 2.77
CA VAL A 124 -1.33 -1.00 2.45
C VAL A 124 -1.82 -1.96 3.50
N TYR A 125 -3.05 -1.75 3.95
CA TYR A 125 -3.77 -2.64 4.86
C TYR A 125 -5.00 -3.18 4.15
N ASN A 126 -5.35 -4.44 4.39
CA ASN A 126 -6.55 -5.04 3.82
C ASN A 126 -7.30 -5.93 4.80
N ILE A 127 -8.63 -5.89 4.68
CA ILE A 127 -9.57 -6.80 5.31
C ILE A 127 -10.38 -7.43 4.19
N SER A 128 -10.15 -8.68 3.89
CA SER A 128 -10.80 -9.38 2.77
C SER A 128 -11.83 -10.40 3.24
N ASN A 129 -12.68 -10.81 2.31
CA ASN A 129 -13.69 -11.85 2.55
C ASN A 129 -14.69 -11.56 3.69
N VAL A 130 -14.97 -10.28 3.95
CA VAL A 130 -15.91 -9.85 5.02
C VAL A 130 -17.33 -10.23 4.67
N PRO A 131 -18.09 -10.90 5.57
CA PRO A 131 -19.48 -11.29 5.31
C PRO A 131 -20.42 -10.09 5.43
N VAL A 132 -20.85 -9.51 4.30
CA VAL A 132 -21.70 -8.30 4.28
C VAL A 132 -23.10 -8.49 4.83
N LYS A 133 -23.55 -9.73 5.03
CA LYS A 133 -24.85 -10.04 5.68
C LYS A 133 -24.78 -10.02 7.21
N THR A 134 -23.59 -10.03 7.79
CA THR A 134 -23.42 -9.89 9.22
C THR A 134 -23.74 -8.45 9.63
N PRO A 135 -24.71 -8.21 10.51
CA PRO A 135 -25.09 -6.86 10.92
C PRO A 135 -23.88 -6.09 11.46
N GLY A 136 -23.67 -4.86 10.99
CA GLY A 136 -22.59 -3.98 11.40
C GLY A 136 -21.20 -4.33 10.86
N ALA A 137 -21.01 -5.43 10.12
CA ALA A 137 -19.68 -5.83 9.64
C ALA A 137 -19.04 -4.80 8.70
N VAL A 138 -19.83 -4.23 7.78
CA VAL A 138 -19.37 -3.21 6.84
C VAL A 138 -18.96 -1.94 7.59
N ASP A 139 -19.83 -1.46 8.50
CA ASP A 139 -19.58 -0.22 9.26
C ASP A 139 -18.36 -0.38 10.19
N SER A 140 -18.22 -1.54 10.83
CA SER A 140 -17.05 -1.82 11.67
C SER A 140 -15.75 -1.89 10.85
N CYS A 141 -15.77 -2.50 9.65
CA CYS A 141 -14.59 -2.49 8.78
C CYS A 141 -14.22 -1.08 8.31
N LEU A 142 -15.20 -0.25 7.97
CA LEU A 142 -14.96 1.15 7.65
C LEU A 142 -14.40 1.93 8.84
N LEU A 143 -14.89 1.67 10.06
CA LEU A 143 -14.36 2.25 11.29
C LEU A 143 -12.92 1.81 11.55
N ILE A 144 -12.58 0.55 11.29
CA ILE A 144 -11.21 0.06 11.38
C ILE A 144 -10.30 0.82 10.40
N LEU A 145 -10.73 1.02 9.13
CA LEU A 145 -9.94 1.80 8.18
C LEU A 145 -9.75 3.26 8.63
N HIS A 146 -10.79 3.84 9.23
CA HIS A 146 -10.72 5.18 9.82
C HIS A 146 -9.66 5.23 10.93
N ASP A 147 -9.73 4.29 11.88
CA ASP A 147 -8.79 4.22 13.00
C ASP A 147 -7.33 4.02 12.51
N TRP A 148 -7.12 3.18 11.51
CA TRP A 148 -5.80 3.00 10.91
C TRP A 148 -5.26 4.26 10.23
N SER A 149 -6.13 5.18 9.83
CA SER A 149 -5.69 6.44 9.23
C SER A 149 -5.27 7.50 10.25
N ASN A 150 -5.80 7.46 11.49
CA ASN A 150 -5.60 8.58 12.43
C ASN A 150 -5.70 8.22 13.93
N ASP A 151 -6.28 7.10 14.32
CA ASP A 151 -6.72 6.87 15.71
C ASP A 151 -6.02 5.67 16.38
N LEU A 152 -4.71 5.49 16.11
CA LEU A 152 -3.89 4.50 16.81
C LEU A 152 -3.63 4.93 18.25
N THR A 153 -3.71 3.98 19.20
CA THR A 153 -3.45 4.29 20.62
C THR A 153 -1.97 4.42 20.96
N LEU A 154 -1.10 3.75 20.21
CA LEU A 154 0.37 3.78 20.40
C LEU A 154 0.77 3.55 21.85
N ASP A 155 0.18 2.54 22.52
CA ASP A 155 0.46 2.23 23.92
C ASP A 155 1.96 1.94 24.11
N PRO A 156 2.65 2.59 25.06
CA PRO A 156 4.07 2.38 25.29
C PRO A 156 4.48 0.91 25.55
N LYS A 157 3.62 0.13 26.20
CA LYS A 157 3.90 -1.28 26.47
C LYS A 157 3.83 -2.12 25.20
N GLU A 158 2.85 -1.85 24.33
CA GLU A 158 2.76 -2.52 23.03
C GLU A 158 3.90 -2.07 22.10
N ILE A 159 4.32 -0.82 22.13
CA ILE A 159 5.51 -0.34 21.43
C ILE A 159 6.76 -1.11 21.86
N ASP A 160 7.00 -1.26 23.17
CA ASP A 160 8.18 -1.95 23.67
C ASP A 160 8.17 -3.45 23.31
N LYS A 161 7.02 -4.08 23.37
CA LYS A 161 6.82 -5.47 22.95
C LYS A 161 7.08 -5.65 21.46
N GLU A 162 6.52 -4.76 20.61
CA GLU A 162 6.60 -4.85 19.18
C GLU A 162 8.01 -4.61 18.63
N ARG A 163 8.84 -3.82 19.33
CA ARG A 163 10.29 -3.69 19.02
C ARG A 163 11.00 -5.06 18.98
N GLY A 164 10.64 -5.95 19.92
CA GLY A 164 11.17 -7.31 19.94
C GLY A 164 10.76 -8.12 18.70
N VAL A 165 9.49 -8.03 18.31
CA VAL A 165 8.93 -8.73 17.14
C VAL A 165 9.63 -8.28 15.85
N ILE A 166 9.73 -6.97 15.62
CA ILE A 166 10.38 -6.41 14.43
C ILE A 166 11.86 -6.78 14.35
N ASN A 167 12.57 -6.73 15.47
CA ASN A 167 13.97 -7.16 15.51
C ASN A 167 14.12 -8.64 15.13
N GLU A 168 13.23 -9.52 15.60
CA GLU A 168 13.23 -10.93 15.21
C GLU A 168 12.87 -11.14 13.73
N GLU A 169 11.92 -10.40 13.21
CA GLU A 169 11.61 -10.43 11.77
C GLU A 169 12.81 -10.01 10.94
N TRP A 170 13.46 -8.91 11.30
CA TRP A 170 14.67 -8.45 10.62
C TRP A 170 15.74 -9.54 10.66
N ARG A 171 16.02 -10.11 11.83
CA ARG A 171 17.01 -11.17 12.01
C ARG A 171 16.71 -12.41 11.16
N THR A 172 15.45 -12.81 11.05
CA THR A 172 15.05 -14.01 10.29
C THR A 172 15.03 -13.78 8.79
N ARG A 173 14.73 -12.55 8.35
CA ARG A 173 14.72 -12.17 6.93
C ARG A 173 16.11 -11.91 6.36
N MET A 174 17.12 -11.61 7.20
CA MET A 174 18.49 -11.30 6.78
C MET A 174 19.17 -12.49 6.12
N SER A 175 19.00 -12.64 4.82
CA SER A 175 19.74 -13.59 3.99
C SER A 175 21.13 -13.05 3.61
N ALA A 176 22.01 -13.94 3.13
CA ALA A 176 23.30 -13.51 2.58
C ALA A 176 23.15 -12.53 1.42
N MET A 177 22.10 -12.68 0.61
CA MET A 177 21.79 -11.79 -0.52
C MET A 177 21.37 -10.38 -0.05
N MET A 178 20.58 -10.28 1.01
CA MET A 178 20.18 -8.98 1.57
C MET A 178 21.37 -8.22 2.15
N ARG A 179 22.29 -8.92 2.84
CA ARG A 179 23.54 -8.31 3.35
C ARG A 179 24.49 -7.78 2.28
N MET A 180 24.32 -8.20 1.01
CA MET A 180 25.11 -7.68 -0.10
C MET A 180 24.47 -6.45 -0.77
N GLN A 181 23.24 -6.10 -0.37
CA GLN A 181 22.49 -4.94 -0.92
C GLN A 181 22.53 -3.71 0.01
N GLU A 182 23.02 -3.85 1.22
CA GLU A 182 23.31 -2.77 2.18
C GLU A 182 24.70 -2.15 1.89
#